data_efd480bf7dc1f423ca2fe53663656e77
#
_entry.id   efd480bf7dc1f423ca2fe53663656e77
#
_cell.length_a   1.000
_cell.length_b   1.000
_cell.length_c   1.000
_cell.angle_alpha   90.00
_cell.angle_beta   90.00
_cell.angle_gamma   90.00
#
_symmetry.space_group_name_H-M   'P 1'
#
loop_
_entity.id
_entity.type
_entity.pdbx_description
1 polymer ?
#
loop_
_entity_poly.entity_id
_entity_poly.type
_entity_poly.pdbx_seq_one_letter_code
_entity_poly.pdbx_strand_id
1 'polypeptide(L)'
;MGGSDRYRGGSGPVDTCNGNNMRNPLYSAFVAAGDEAGYGTTPDYNGFRQEGFGPMHMTVRGGERCSTDLAYLTPARKRSNLTLVTQAEVDTLTLDDKTVTGLTYRCNGALRSVQAQREVILSAGS
;
A
#
# COMPACT_ATOMS: atom_id res chain seq x y z
N MET A 1 1.66 12.84 12.40
CA MET A 1 2.05 11.81 13.40
C MET A 1 3.41 12.19 13.96
N GLY A 2 3.68 11.89 15.23
CA GLY A 2 4.92 12.30 15.88
C GLY A 2 6.06 11.37 15.53
N GLY A 3 6.92 11.72 14.60
CA GLY A 3 8.25 11.15 14.37
C GLY A 3 8.40 9.61 14.33
N SER A 4 9.65 9.16 14.31
CA SER A 4 9.98 7.73 14.42
C SER A 4 9.86 7.24 15.86
N ASP A 5 9.39 6.01 16.03
CA ASP A 5 9.34 5.31 17.30
C ASP A 5 9.71 3.83 17.11
N ARG A 6 9.51 3.00 18.15
CA ARG A 6 9.80 1.55 18.09
C ARG A 6 9.02 0.80 16.99
N TYR A 7 7.85 1.31 16.59
CA TYR A 7 6.92 0.63 15.68
C TYR A 7 6.87 1.23 14.28
N ARG A 8 7.46 2.43 14.09
CA ARG A 8 7.41 3.12 12.79
C ARG A 8 8.64 3.96 12.51
N GLY A 9 9.01 4.06 11.25
CA GLY A 9 10.04 4.97 10.79
C GLY A 9 9.53 6.40 10.68
N GLY A 10 10.46 7.37 10.69
CA GLY A 10 10.15 8.80 10.51
C GLY A 10 10.66 9.41 9.21
N SER A 11 11.39 8.62 8.38
CA SER A 11 12.05 9.10 7.16
C SER A 11 11.73 8.27 5.92
N GLY A 12 10.75 7.38 6.00
CA GLY A 12 10.31 6.58 4.86
C GLY A 12 9.57 7.43 3.81
N PRO A 13 9.45 6.93 2.58
CA PRO A 13 8.79 7.66 1.48
C PRO A 13 7.26 7.69 1.60
N VAL A 14 6.67 6.84 2.45
CA VAL A 14 5.23 6.83 2.69
C VAL A 14 4.90 7.67 3.90
N ASP A 15 4.18 8.76 3.69
CA ASP A 15 3.66 9.57 4.78
C ASP A 15 2.34 9.03 5.30
N THR A 16 2.19 9.12 6.61
CA THR A 16 0.96 8.75 7.31
C THR A 16 0.48 9.89 8.19
N CYS A 17 -0.81 9.99 8.39
CA CYS A 17 -1.41 10.96 9.31
C CYS A 17 -2.53 10.30 10.13
N ASN A 18 -2.92 10.97 11.20
CA ASN A 18 -4.16 10.62 11.91
C ASN A 18 -5.35 10.99 11.02
N GLY A 19 -6.19 10.00 10.74
CA GLY A 19 -7.35 10.19 9.87
C GLY A 19 -8.30 11.24 10.43
N ASN A 20 -8.52 12.28 9.64
CA ASN A 20 -9.52 13.33 9.88
C ASN A 20 -9.54 13.94 11.31
N ASN A 21 -8.49 13.73 12.10
CA ASN A 21 -8.36 14.16 13.50
C ASN A 21 -9.62 13.88 14.36
N MET A 22 -10.37 12.84 14.06
CA MET A 22 -11.64 12.47 14.72
C MET A 22 -12.70 13.62 14.71
N ARG A 23 -12.68 14.46 13.67
CA ARG A 23 -13.56 15.65 13.58
C ARG A 23 -15.03 15.32 13.47
N ASN A 24 -15.37 14.17 12.86
CA ASN A 24 -16.76 13.73 12.83
C ASN A 24 -17.14 13.16 14.20
N PRO A 25 -18.18 13.67 14.88
CA PRO A 25 -18.58 13.21 16.21
C PRO A 25 -18.97 11.72 16.24
N LEU A 26 -19.37 11.13 15.12
CA LEU A 26 -19.66 9.70 15.02
C LEU A 26 -18.43 8.82 15.28
N TYR A 27 -17.22 9.29 15.03
CA TYR A 27 -16.01 8.53 15.36
C TYR A 27 -15.86 8.33 16.87
N SER A 28 -16.07 9.38 17.65
CA SER A 28 -16.00 9.27 19.11
C SER A 28 -17.11 8.40 19.67
N ALA A 29 -18.31 8.52 19.13
CA ALA A 29 -19.43 7.67 19.52
C ALA A 29 -19.17 6.19 19.18
N PHE A 30 -18.59 5.91 18.00
CA PHE A 30 -18.23 4.55 17.59
C PHE A 30 -17.14 3.93 18.48
N VAL A 31 -16.12 4.70 18.84
CA VAL A 31 -15.06 4.25 19.75
C VAL A 31 -15.64 3.97 21.15
N ALA A 32 -16.51 4.85 21.66
CA ALA A 32 -17.18 4.65 22.95
C ALA A 32 -18.07 3.41 22.95
N ALA A 33 -18.85 3.20 21.89
CA ALA A 33 -19.68 2.01 21.75
C ALA A 33 -18.87 0.70 21.73
N GLY A 34 -17.68 0.73 21.10
CA GLY A 34 -16.77 -0.41 21.12
C GLY A 34 -16.21 -0.71 22.50
N ASP A 35 -15.91 0.32 23.29
CA ASP A 35 -15.46 0.19 24.67
C ASP A 35 -16.57 -0.34 25.56
N GLU A 36 -17.80 0.20 25.48
CA GLU A 36 -18.99 -0.26 26.17
C GLU A 36 -19.32 -1.73 25.86
N ALA A 37 -19.07 -2.17 24.62
CA ALA A 37 -19.25 -3.57 24.20
C ALA A 37 -18.12 -4.51 24.68
N GLY A 38 -17.12 -4.00 25.42
CA GLY A 38 -16.04 -4.80 26.01
C GLY A 38 -14.84 -5.08 25.10
N TYR A 39 -14.79 -4.47 23.90
CA TYR A 39 -13.64 -4.63 22.99
C TYR A 39 -12.43 -3.77 23.42
N GLY A 40 -12.62 -2.77 24.28
CA GLY A 40 -11.60 -1.86 24.74
C GLY A 40 -11.16 -0.86 23.68
N THR A 41 -10.29 0.05 24.08
CA THR A 41 -9.75 1.10 23.21
C THR A 41 -8.26 0.97 23.01
N THR A 42 -7.76 1.46 21.86
CA THR A 42 -6.34 1.65 21.59
C THR A 42 -6.08 3.05 21.06
N PRO A 43 -5.07 3.77 21.57
CA PRO A 43 -4.67 5.06 21.01
C PRO A 43 -3.94 4.92 19.67
N ASP A 44 -3.43 3.71 19.37
CA ASP A 44 -2.59 3.45 18.21
C ASP A 44 -2.61 1.96 17.84
N TYR A 45 -3.48 1.60 16.90
CA TYR A 45 -3.61 0.21 16.43
C TYR A 45 -2.43 -0.24 15.54
N ASN A 46 -1.50 0.64 15.19
CA ASN A 46 -0.23 0.32 14.53
C ASN A 46 0.97 0.32 15.51
N GLY A 47 0.69 0.45 16.81
CA GLY A 47 1.68 0.47 17.88
C GLY A 47 1.76 -0.83 18.67
N PHE A 48 2.00 -0.71 19.97
CA PHE A 48 2.15 -1.86 20.87
C PHE A 48 0.85 -2.68 21.00
N ARG A 49 -0.29 -2.03 21.14
CA ARG A 49 -1.60 -2.66 21.26
C ARG A 49 -2.40 -2.44 19.99
N GLN A 50 -2.54 -3.47 19.17
CA GLN A 50 -3.23 -3.39 17.88
C GLN A 50 -4.73 -3.68 17.99
N GLU A 51 -5.16 -4.34 19.05
CA GLU A 51 -6.57 -4.66 19.30
C GLU A 51 -7.27 -3.53 20.05
N GLY A 52 -8.53 -3.27 19.68
CA GLY A 52 -9.39 -2.26 20.28
C GLY A 52 -9.86 -1.21 19.27
N PHE A 53 -10.74 -0.34 19.75
CA PHE A 53 -11.28 0.76 18.98
C PHE A 53 -10.41 2.01 19.17
N GLY A 54 -10.13 2.73 18.10
CA GLY A 54 -9.26 3.90 18.18
C GLY A 54 -9.24 4.73 16.91
N PRO A 55 -8.43 5.82 16.90
CA PRO A 55 -8.31 6.70 15.76
C PRO A 55 -7.68 5.98 14.55
N MET A 56 -8.28 6.17 13.38
CA MET A 56 -7.79 5.58 12.14
C MET A 56 -6.58 6.35 11.62
N HIS A 57 -5.55 5.61 11.19
CA HIS A 57 -4.41 6.18 10.45
C HIS A 57 -4.64 6.08 8.94
N MET A 58 -4.15 7.07 8.21
CA MET A 58 -4.28 7.16 6.76
C MET A 58 -2.92 7.43 6.11
N THR A 59 -2.70 6.87 4.93
CA THR A 59 -1.55 7.20 4.09
C THR A 59 -1.86 8.47 3.29
N VAL A 60 -1.58 9.61 3.89
CA VAL A 60 -1.87 10.95 3.33
C VAL A 60 -0.69 11.87 3.52
N ARG A 61 -0.34 12.61 2.46
CA ARG A 61 0.67 13.65 2.41
C ARG A 61 0.04 14.93 1.87
N GLY A 62 0.11 16.02 2.63
CA GLY A 62 -0.37 17.33 2.17
C GLY A 62 -1.85 17.36 1.73
N GLY A 63 -2.70 16.51 2.31
CA GLY A 63 -4.12 16.40 1.96
C GLY A 63 -4.41 15.42 0.81
N GLU A 64 -3.41 14.84 0.19
CA GLU A 64 -3.55 13.88 -0.91
C GLU A 64 -3.15 12.46 -0.48
N ARG A 65 -3.71 11.45 -1.14
CA ARG A 65 -3.33 10.04 -0.90
C ARG A 65 -1.85 9.85 -1.23
N CYS A 66 -1.05 9.45 -0.25
CA CYS A 66 0.33 9.03 -0.45
C CYS A 66 0.35 7.57 -0.93
N SER A 67 0.00 7.38 -2.21
CA SER A 67 0.00 6.07 -2.85
C SER A 67 1.43 5.54 -3.08
N THR A 68 1.56 4.26 -3.38
CA THR A 68 2.84 3.66 -3.80
C THR A 68 3.37 4.28 -5.08
N ASP A 69 2.50 4.75 -5.98
CA ASP A 69 2.91 5.52 -7.15
C ASP A 69 3.61 6.82 -6.74
N LEU A 70 2.98 7.61 -5.86
CA LEU A 70 3.55 8.87 -5.39
C LEU A 70 4.82 8.66 -4.56
N ALA A 71 4.80 7.66 -3.68
CA ALA A 71 5.89 7.43 -2.73
C ALA A 71 7.12 6.77 -3.39
N TYR A 72 6.93 5.84 -4.31
CA TYR A 72 8.00 5.01 -4.85
C TYR A 72 8.15 5.13 -6.38
N LEU A 73 7.07 4.99 -7.15
CA LEU A 73 7.17 4.92 -8.60
C LEU A 73 7.55 6.27 -9.22
N THR A 74 6.95 7.35 -8.77
CA THR A 74 7.24 8.70 -9.28
C THR A 74 8.73 9.06 -9.18
N PRO A 75 9.42 8.90 -8.04
CA PRO A 75 10.87 9.11 -8.01
C PRO A 75 11.65 8.05 -8.80
N ALA A 76 11.17 6.80 -8.86
CA ALA A 76 11.85 5.72 -9.56
C ALA A 76 11.81 5.85 -11.09
N ARG A 77 10.81 6.53 -11.66
CA ARG A 77 10.69 6.77 -13.12
C ARG A 77 11.90 7.48 -13.74
N LYS A 78 12.70 8.16 -12.93
CA LYS A 78 13.94 8.82 -13.37
C LYS A 78 15.11 7.84 -13.58
N ARG A 79 14.95 6.57 -13.19
CA ARG A 79 16.00 5.55 -13.31
C ARG A 79 15.98 4.93 -14.69
N SER A 80 17.14 4.84 -15.33
CA SER A 80 17.30 4.23 -16.66
C SER A 80 17.03 2.72 -16.70
N ASN A 81 17.09 2.05 -15.55
CA ASN A 81 16.85 0.62 -15.43
C ASN A 81 15.38 0.25 -15.11
N LEU A 82 14.47 1.22 -15.13
CA LEU A 82 13.05 0.99 -14.90
C LEU A 82 12.27 1.23 -16.20
N THR A 83 11.54 0.22 -16.65
CA THR A 83 10.55 0.34 -17.71
C THR A 83 9.15 0.19 -17.14
N LEU A 84 8.31 1.18 -17.32
CA LEU A 84 6.91 1.17 -16.92
C LEU A 84 6.03 0.98 -18.16
N VAL A 85 5.22 -0.06 -18.16
CA VAL A 85 4.19 -0.30 -19.17
C VAL A 85 2.82 -0.18 -18.48
N THR A 86 2.05 0.82 -18.88
CA THR A 86 0.69 1.04 -18.40
C THR A 86 -0.33 0.49 -19.39
N GLN A 87 -1.60 0.35 -18.96
CA GLN A 87 -2.67 -0.23 -19.78
C GLN A 87 -2.29 -1.60 -20.34
N ALA A 88 -1.55 -2.35 -19.52
CA ALA A 88 -1.09 -3.69 -19.81
C ALA A 88 -1.88 -4.69 -18.96
N GLU A 89 -2.64 -5.55 -19.61
CA GLU A 89 -3.34 -6.66 -18.99
C GLU A 89 -2.50 -7.92 -19.11
N VAL A 90 -2.06 -8.47 -17.98
CA VAL A 90 -1.27 -9.71 -17.97
C VAL A 90 -2.19 -10.87 -18.35
N ASP A 91 -1.78 -11.62 -19.36
CA ASP A 91 -2.53 -12.74 -19.90
C ASP A 91 -2.12 -14.06 -19.23
N THR A 92 -0.83 -14.37 -19.26
CA THR A 92 -0.33 -15.61 -18.64
C THR A 92 1.16 -15.52 -18.28
N LEU A 93 1.58 -16.36 -17.33
CA LEU A 93 2.99 -16.57 -17.04
C LEU A 93 3.59 -17.57 -18.01
N THR A 94 4.81 -17.31 -18.46
CA THR A 94 5.58 -18.28 -19.26
C THR A 94 6.41 -19.14 -18.33
N LEU A 95 6.29 -20.46 -18.48
CA LEU A 95 7.03 -21.42 -17.67
C LEU A 95 7.95 -22.26 -18.57
N ASP A 96 9.09 -22.62 -18.00
CA ASP A 96 9.95 -23.71 -18.45
C ASP A 96 10.00 -24.72 -17.32
N ASP A 97 9.33 -25.86 -17.51
CA ASP A 97 9.00 -26.82 -16.45
C ASP A 97 8.28 -26.12 -15.27
N LYS A 98 8.93 -25.98 -14.14
CA LYS A 98 8.40 -25.33 -12.91
C LYS A 98 8.97 -23.94 -12.68
N THR A 99 9.75 -23.41 -13.59
CA THR A 99 10.41 -22.12 -13.48
C THR A 99 9.67 -21.08 -14.29
N VAL A 100 9.27 -19.97 -13.66
CA VAL A 100 8.69 -18.84 -14.38
C VAL A 100 9.80 -18.08 -15.10
N THR A 101 9.72 -18.02 -16.43
CA THR A 101 10.72 -17.39 -17.30
C THR A 101 10.27 -16.05 -17.88
N GLY A 102 8.99 -15.70 -17.70
CA GLY A 102 8.44 -14.44 -18.20
C GLY A 102 6.93 -14.40 -18.11
N LEU A 103 6.33 -13.56 -18.92
CA LEU A 103 4.88 -13.44 -19.05
C LEU A 103 4.47 -12.92 -20.43
N THR A 104 3.20 -13.11 -20.77
CA THR A 104 2.54 -12.42 -21.88
C THR A 104 1.53 -11.41 -21.34
N TYR A 105 1.31 -10.33 -22.07
CA TYR A 105 0.38 -9.27 -21.72
C TYR A 105 -0.22 -8.62 -22.96
N ARG A 106 -1.42 -8.08 -22.84
CA ARG A 106 -2.09 -7.29 -23.86
C ARG A 106 -1.87 -5.80 -23.58
N CYS A 107 -1.45 -5.08 -24.59
CA CYS A 107 -1.29 -3.63 -24.52
C CYS A 107 -1.73 -3.03 -25.87
N ASN A 108 -2.70 -2.10 -25.84
CA ASN A 108 -3.29 -1.49 -27.03
C ASN A 108 -3.83 -2.54 -28.03
N GLY A 109 -4.47 -3.59 -27.54
CA GLY A 109 -5.02 -4.68 -28.34
C GLY A 109 -4.00 -5.70 -28.90
N ALA A 110 -2.70 -5.47 -28.73
CA ALA A 110 -1.66 -6.38 -29.19
C ALA A 110 -1.15 -7.27 -28.05
N LEU A 111 -0.99 -8.56 -28.33
CA LEU A 111 -0.31 -9.49 -27.41
C LEU A 111 1.20 -9.27 -27.51
N ARG A 112 1.85 -9.16 -26.39
CA ARG A 112 3.29 -8.97 -26.22
C ARG A 112 3.84 -9.96 -25.21
N SER A 113 5.15 -10.23 -25.27
CA SER A 113 5.85 -11.05 -24.29
C SER A 113 7.04 -10.31 -23.70
N VAL A 114 7.39 -10.65 -22.49
CA VAL A 114 8.61 -10.21 -21.82
C VAL A 114 9.22 -11.37 -21.06
N GLN A 115 10.54 -11.49 -21.12
CA GLN A 115 11.29 -12.49 -20.38
C GLN A 115 11.92 -11.89 -19.15
N ALA A 116 11.93 -12.65 -18.06
CA ALA A 116 12.58 -12.29 -16.81
C ALA A 116 13.95 -13.01 -16.73
N GLN A 117 15.00 -12.25 -16.46
CA GLN A 117 16.34 -12.83 -16.27
C GLN A 117 16.56 -13.38 -14.86
N ARG A 118 15.75 -12.97 -13.88
CA ARG A 118 15.88 -13.38 -12.48
C ARG A 118 14.56 -13.91 -11.93
N GLU A 119 13.54 -13.08 -11.86
CA GLU A 119 12.27 -13.41 -11.21
C GLU A 119 11.10 -12.60 -11.78
N VAL A 120 9.90 -13.10 -11.55
CA VAL A 120 8.64 -12.39 -11.79
C VAL A 120 7.95 -12.18 -10.43
N ILE A 121 7.63 -10.94 -10.10
CA ILE A 121 6.93 -10.57 -8.86
C ILE A 121 5.47 -10.31 -9.19
N LEU A 122 4.57 -11.10 -8.61
CA LEU A 122 3.13 -10.91 -8.74
C LEU A 122 2.60 -10.04 -7.60
N SER A 123 2.00 -8.91 -7.94
CA SER A 123 1.37 -7.98 -6.99
C SER A 123 0.04 -7.47 -7.55
N ALA A 124 -0.70 -8.36 -8.23
CA ALA A 124 -1.89 -7.99 -8.99
C ALA A 124 -3.16 -7.86 -8.15
N GLY A 125 -3.14 -8.33 -6.90
CA GLY A 125 -4.31 -8.45 -6.06
C GLY A 125 -4.91 -9.87 -6.07
N SER A 126 -6.05 -10.04 -5.43
CA SER A 126 -6.78 -11.31 -5.30
C SER A 126 -8.17 -11.23 -5.92
#